data_b864043101b7e501457f7ad1efcefdd4
#
_entry.id   b864043101b7e501457f7ad1efcefdd4
#
_cell.length_a   1.000
_cell.length_b   1.000
_cell.length_c   1.000
_cell.angle_alpha   90.00
_cell.angle_beta   90.00
_cell.angle_gamma   90.00
#
_symmetry.space_group_name_H-M   'P 1'
#
loop_
_entity.id
_entity.type
_entity.pdbx_description
1 polymer ?
#
loop_
_entity_poly.entity_id
_entity_poly.type
_entity_poly.pdbx_seq_one_letter_code
_entity_poly.pdbx_strand_id
1 'polypeptide(L)'
;MKRTILLLYMLLMCLPGWPQDNPTVDGLKSNPPVNQPAVRPNVAAEKSIVVYPNPSNGIIRITLSGFKGQRSELRIMNVIGNVVHREILNDLDDRNTKTVDLSKFSSGLYYVKLQTDNFSQIRKVIIN
;
A
#
# COMPACT_ATOMS: atom_id res chain seq x y z
N MET A 1 -39.34 39.18 -7.80
CA MET A 1 -38.15 38.69 -7.10
C MET A 1 -37.31 37.67 -7.91
N LYS A 2 -37.83 37.07 -8.99
CA LYS A 2 -37.06 36.08 -9.81
C LYS A 2 -36.14 36.71 -10.87
N ARG A 3 -36.30 37.99 -11.17
CA ARG A 3 -35.50 38.69 -12.22
C ARG A 3 -34.20 39.31 -11.71
N THR A 4 -34.08 39.55 -10.43
CA THR A 4 -32.87 40.14 -9.82
C THR A 4 -31.78 39.12 -9.54
N ILE A 5 -32.11 37.85 -9.39
CA ILE A 5 -31.14 36.76 -9.17
C ILE A 5 -30.38 36.40 -10.45
N LEU A 6 -31.05 36.57 -11.62
CA LEU A 6 -30.45 36.25 -12.91
C LEU A 6 -29.32 37.24 -13.31
N LEU A 7 -29.46 38.52 -12.91
CA LEU A 7 -28.46 39.55 -13.18
C LEU A 7 -27.23 39.41 -12.29
N LEU A 8 -27.36 38.84 -11.09
CA LEU A 8 -26.22 38.60 -10.18
C LEU A 8 -25.36 37.45 -10.67
N TYR A 9 -25.95 36.45 -11.37
CA TYR A 9 -25.20 35.31 -11.91
C TYR A 9 -24.37 35.68 -13.15
N MET A 10 -24.78 36.69 -13.91
CA MET A 10 -24.07 37.10 -15.12
C MET A 10 -22.84 37.99 -14.82
N LEU A 11 -22.79 38.61 -13.63
CA LEU A 11 -21.64 39.45 -13.23
C LEU A 11 -20.47 38.64 -12.67
N LEU A 12 -20.67 37.34 -12.33
CA LEU A 12 -19.62 36.53 -11.72
C LEU A 12 -18.75 35.76 -12.73
N MET A 13 -19.10 35.80 -14.02
CA MET A 13 -18.40 35.07 -15.09
C MET A 13 -17.35 35.88 -15.85
N CYS A 14 -17.04 37.11 -15.40
CA CYS A 14 -16.05 37.94 -16.05
C CYS A 14 -14.80 38.13 -15.18
N LEU A 15 -14.13 37.01 -14.84
CA LEU A 15 -12.78 37.06 -14.29
C LEU A 15 -11.79 36.90 -15.44
N PRO A 16 -10.87 37.84 -15.67
CA PRO A 16 -9.82 37.69 -16.66
C PRO A 16 -8.89 36.55 -16.27
N GLY A 17 -8.55 35.74 -17.28
CA GLY A 17 -7.68 34.60 -17.14
C GLY A 17 -6.35 34.93 -16.48
N TRP A 18 -5.90 34.08 -15.61
CA TRP A 18 -4.57 34.13 -15.04
C TRP A 18 -3.55 33.78 -16.12
N PRO A 19 -2.48 34.57 -16.28
CA PRO A 19 -1.40 34.20 -17.17
C PRO A 19 -0.72 32.95 -16.61
N GLN A 20 -0.64 31.92 -17.44
CA GLN A 20 0.22 30.76 -17.17
C GLN A 20 1.64 31.12 -17.60
N ASP A 21 2.48 31.50 -16.66
CA ASP A 21 3.91 31.59 -16.90
C ASP A 21 4.48 30.18 -17.09
N ASN A 22 4.76 29.85 -18.35
CA ASN A 22 5.63 28.73 -18.69
C ASN A 22 7.07 29.16 -18.41
N PRO A 23 7.81 28.51 -17.51
CA PRO A 23 9.25 28.74 -17.43
C PRO A 23 9.91 28.08 -18.63
N THR A 24 10.36 28.89 -19.59
CA THR A 24 11.30 28.49 -20.64
C THR A 24 12.60 28.08 -19.98
N VAL A 25 12.92 26.79 -20.07
CA VAL A 25 14.25 26.24 -19.71
C VAL A 25 15.23 26.52 -20.84
N ASP A 26 15.85 27.73 -20.82
CA ASP A 26 17.07 27.97 -21.56
C ASP A 26 18.22 28.22 -20.57
N GLY A 27 19.27 27.42 -20.69
CA GLY A 27 20.51 27.67 -19.98
C GLY A 27 21.17 26.43 -19.40
N LEU A 28 21.74 25.62 -20.28
CA LEU A 28 22.81 24.69 -19.90
C LEU A 28 23.95 25.46 -19.24
N LYS A 29 23.97 25.49 -17.91
CA LYS A 29 25.22 25.75 -17.17
C LYS A 29 25.50 24.48 -16.38
N SER A 30 26.52 23.77 -16.87
CA SER A 30 27.16 22.68 -16.18
C SER A 30 27.66 23.15 -14.82
N ASN A 31 26.97 22.78 -13.76
CA ASN A 31 27.50 22.90 -12.42
C ASN A 31 28.43 21.72 -12.16
N PRO A 32 29.62 21.94 -11.55
CA PRO A 32 30.52 20.86 -11.15
C PRO A 32 29.81 19.94 -10.13
N PRO A 33 30.23 18.68 -10.00
CA PRO A 33 29.59 17.73 -9.10
C PRO A 33 29.75 18.23 -7.66
N VAL A 34 28.67 18.74 -7.10
CA VAL A 34 28.57 18.95 -5.67
C VAL A 34 28.53 17.54 -5.05
N ASN A 35 29.60 17.18 -4.36
CA ASN A 35 29.62 16.06 -3.43
C ASN A 35 28.60 16.34 -2.32
N GLN A 36 27.31 16.11 -2.61
CA GLN A 36 26.34 15.95 -1.57
C GLN A 36 26.63 14.59 -0.92
N PRO A 37 26.90 14.55 0.39
CA PRO A 37 26.88 13.27 1.08
C PRO A 37 25.49 12.70 0.82
N ALA A 38 25.45 11.52 0.20
CA ALA A 38 24.23 10.79 -0.04
C ALA A 38 23.53 10.70 1.32
N VAL A 39 22.50 11.52 1.51
CA VAL A 39 21.53 11.34 2.58
C VAL A 39 20.89 10.01 2.22
N ARG A 40 21.44 8.92 2.77
CA ARG A 40 20.77 7.64 2.76
C ARG A 40 19.47 7.92 3.49
N PRO A 41 18.31 7.84 2.84
CA PRO A 41 17.07 7.87 3.59
C PRO A 41 17.25 6.77 4.62
N ASN A 42 17.09 7.11 5.90
CA ASN A 42 16.97 6.13 6.96
C ASN A 42 15.67 5.38 6.65
N VAL A 43 15.80 4.35 5.80
CA VAL A 43 14.70 3.47 5.45
C VAL A 43 14.50 2.62 6.69
N ALA A 44 13.78 3.18 7.66
CA ALA A 44 13.09 2.36 8.64
C ALA A 44 12.37 1.32 7.79
N ALA A 45 12.76 0.05 7.93
CA ALA A 45 12.28 -1.03 7.07
C ALA A 45 10.77 -0.96 6.99
N GLU A 46 10.25 -0.55 5.83
CA GLU A 46 8.82 -0.33 5.64
C GLU A 46 8.09 -1.65 5.88
N LYS A 47 7.15 -1.62 6.82
CA LYS A 47 6.37 -2.81 7.16
C LYS A 47 5.52 -3.22 5.96
N SER A 48 5.72 -4.42 5.48
CA SER A 48 4.98 -4.93 4.34
C SER A 48 4.65 -6.41 4.44
N ILE A 49 3.52 -6.78 3.82
CA ILE A 49 3.09 -8.15 3.62
C ILE A 49 2.82 -8.38 2.14
N VAL A 50 3.46 -9.40 1.58
CA VAL A 50 3.28 -9.83 0.19
C VAL A 50 2.82 -11.29 0.18
N VAL A 51 1.79 -11.58 -0.62
CA VAL A 51 1.21 -12.93 -0.76
C VAL A 51 1.32 -13.35 -2.23
N TYR A 52 1.93 -14.50 -2.47
CA TYR A 52 2.11 -15.05 -3.81
C TYR A 52 2.18 -16.58 -3.82
N PRO A 53 1.89 -17.24 -4.95
CA PRO A 53 1.25 -16.66 -6.12
C PRO A 53 -0.19 -16.23 -5.83
N ASN A 54 -0.73 -15.32 -6.65
CA ASN A 54 -2.13 -14.90 -6.59
C ASN A 54 -2.63 -14.63 -8.02
N PRO A 55 -3.47 -15.50 -8.59
CA PRO A 55 -4.12 -16.69 -8.00
C PRO A 55 -3.15 -17.84 -7.68
N SER A 56 -3.60 -18.75 -6.81
CA SER A 56 -2.85 -19.91 -6.34
C SER A 56 -3.68 -21.20 -6.46
N ASN A 57 -2.99 -22.33 -6.62
CA ASN A 57 -3.61 -23.66 -6.59
C ASN A 57 -3.61 -24.26 -5.16
N GLY A 58 -3.75 -23.42 -4.14
CA GLY A 58 -3.85 -23.82 -2.74
C GLY A 58 -2.60 -23.54 -1.91
N ILE A 59 -1.40 -23.57 -2.46
CA ILE A 59 -0.17 -23.29 -1.71
C ILE A 59 0.22 -21.82 -1.93
N ILE A 60 0.27 -21.05 -0.85
CA ILE A 60 0.67 -19.66 -0.87
C ILE A 60 1.92 -19.41 -0.03
N ARG A 61 2.70 -18.42 -0.44
CA ARG A 61 3.83 -17.88 0.33
C ARG A 61 3.49 -16.48 0.78
N ILE A 62 3.77 -16.20 2.04
CA ILE A 62 3.51 -14.92 2.69
C ILE A 62 4.87 -14.38 3.14
N THR A 63 5.34 -13.32 2.49
CA THR A 63 6.58 -12.64 2.88
C THR A 63 6.25 -11.44 3.74
N LEU A 64 6.89 -11.37 4.89
CA LEU A 64 6.76 -10.34 5.91
C LEU A 64 8.08 -9.59 5.99
N SER A 65 8.06 -8.27 5.92
CA SER A 65 9.24 -7.40 6.02
C SER A 65 9.00 -6.27 7.02
N GLY A 66 10.03 -5.89 7.78
CA GLY A 66 9.96 -4.80 8.74
C GLY A 66 9.30 -5.16 10.09
N PHE A 67 9.21 -6.44 10.44
CA PHE A 67 8.55 -6.92 11.69
C PHE A 67 9.55 -7.52 12.68
N LYS A 68 10.85 -7.26 12.53
CA LYS A 68 11.89 -7.81 13.39
C LYS A 68 11.59 -7.61 14.88
N GLY A 69 11.66 -8.71 15.64
CA GLY A 69 11.43 -8.72 17.08
C GLY A 69 10.00 -8.38 17.51
N GLN A 70 9.04 -8.27 16.58
CA GLN A 70 7.65 -7.98 16.89
C GLN A 70 6.82 -9.26 16.95
N ARG A 71 6.02 -9.38 18.01
CA ARG A 71 4.98 -10.40 18.06
C ARG A 71 3.88 -10.04 17.06
N SER A 72 3.58 -10.96 16.17
CA SER A 72 2.60 -10.77 15.10
C SER A 72 1.62 -11.92 15.06
N GLU A 73 0.38 -11.64 14.70
CA GLU A 73 -0.63 -12.66 14.46
C GLU A 73 -0.98 -12.68 12.98
N LEU A 74 -0.77 -13.84 12.37
CA LEU A 74 -1.16 -14.14 11.00
C LEU A 74 -2.46 -14.91 11.00
N ARG A 75 -3.48 -14.40 10.32
CA ARG A 75 -4.78 -15.08 10.12
C ARG A 75 -5.13 -15.14 8.65
N ILE A 76 -5.69 -16.28 8.21
CA ILE A 76 -6.28 -16.41 6.90
C ILE A 76 -7.75 -16.73 7.08
N MET A 77 -8.60 -15.99 6.40
CA MET A 77 -10.05 -16.07 6.54
C MET A 77 -10.69 -16.21 5.16
N ASN A 78 -11.81 -16.91 5.08
CA ASN A 78 -12.65 -16.91 3.88
C ASN A 78 -13.52 -15.63 3.80
N VAL A 79 -14.34 -15.52 2.75
CA VAL A 79 -15.17 -14.33 2.48
C VAL A 79 -16.21 -14.03 3.56
N ILE A 80 -16.68 -15.06 4.30
CA ILE A 80 -17.64 -14.89 5.40
C ILE A 80 -16.96 -14.63 6.76
N GLY A 81 -15.61 -14.54 6.78
CA GLY A 81 -14.83 -14.25 7.98
C GLY A 81 -14.41 -15.44 8.81
N ASN A 82 -14.69 -16.68 8.38
CA ASN A 82 -14.22 -17.87 9.08
C ASN A 82 -12.71 -17.99 8.94
N VAL A 83 -12.02 -18.14 10.08
CA VAL A 83 -10.57 -18.34 10.14
C VAL A 83 -10.24 -19.77 9.75
N VAL A 84 -9.48 -19.95 8.68
CA VAL A 84 -9.01 -21.24 8.17
C VAL A 84 -7.56 -21.54 8.57
N HIS A 85 -6.79 -20.51 8.87
CA HIS A 85 -5.41 -20.61 9.38
C HIS A 85 -5.12 -19.49 10.37
N ARG A 86 -4.44 -19.83 11.47
CA ARG A 86 -3.98 -18.86 12.48
C ARG A 86 -2.62 -19.26 13.01
N GLU A 87 -1.69 -18.34 13.03
CA GLU A 87 -0.34 -18.55 13.56
C GLU A 87 0.12 -17.30 14.32
N ILE A 88 0.72 -17.52 15.50
CA ILE A 88 1.42 -16.49 16.25
C ILE A 88 2.89 -16.54 15.87
N LEU A 89 3.42 -15.45 15.37
CA LEU A 89 4.79 -15.29 14.94
C LEU A 89 5.54 -14.48 15.99
N ASN A 90 6.54 -15.11 16.59
CA ASN A 90 7.46 -14.45 17.51
C ASN A 90 8.84 -14.40 16.86
N ASP A 91 9.67 -13.46 17.27
CA ASP A 91 11.09 -13.36 16.89
C ASP A 91 11.31 -13.38 15.36
N LEU A 92 10.50 -12.61 14.65
CA LEU A 92 10.67 -12.43 13.20
C LEU A 92 11.99 -11.72 12.91
N ASP A 93 12.69 -12.18 11.87
CA ASP A 93 13.81 -11.46 11.27
C ASP A 93 13.33 -10.27 10.44
N ASP A 94 14.26 -9.53 9.82
CA ASP A 94 13.93 -8.40 8.96
C ASP A 94 13.05 -8.80 7.78
N ARG A 95 13.22 -10.04 7.30
CA ARG A 95 12.39 -10.62 6.25
C ARG A 95 12.12 -12.10 6.51
N ASN A 96 10.87 -12.45 6.63
CA ASN A 96 10.41 -13.82 6.84
C ASN A 96 9.45 -14.25 5.75
N THR A 97 9.54 -15.54 5.34
CA THR A 97 8.60 -16.14 4.40
C THR A 97 7.95 -17.37 5.04
N LYS A 98 6.63 -17.36 5.09
CA LYS A 98 5.81 -18.47 5.54
C LYS A 98 5.11 -19.12 4.35
N THR A 99 5.10 -20.44 4.32
CA THR A 99 4.32 -21.21 3.34
C THR A 99 3.10 -21.77 4.03
N VAL A 100 1.93 -21.55 3.46
CA VAL A 100 0.66 -22.05 3.98
C VAL A 100 -0.04 -22.86 2.90
N ASP A 101 -0.51 -24.05 3.28
CA ASP A 101 -1.26 -24.95 2.42
C ASP A 101 -2.76 -24.79 2.70
N LEU A 102 -3.47 -24.26 1.72
CA LEU A 102 -4.92 -24.09 1.70
C LEU A 102 -5.61 -25.05 0.74
N SER A 103 -4.90 -26.05 0.20
CA SER A 103 -5.44 -27.01 -0.79
C SER A 103 -6.63 -27.85 -0.26
N LYS A 104 -6.77 -27.94 1.05
CA LYS A 104 -7.89 -28.63 1.72
C LYS A 104 -9.17 -27.79 1.80
N PHE A 105 -9.08 -26.50 1.46
CA PHE A 105 -10.21 -25.59 1.53
C PHE A 105 -10.77 -25.34 0.13
N SER A 106 -12.02 -24.88 0.07
CA SER A 106 -12.71 -24.62 -1.19
C SER A 106 -12.00 -23.51 -1.98
N SER A 107 -12.03 -23.65 -3.30
CA SER A 107 -11.64 -22.55 -4.21
C SER A 107 -12.45 -21.30 -3.91
N GLY A 108 -11.82 -20.14 -4.05
CA GLY A 108 -12.47 -18.87 -3.80
C GLY A 108 -11.54 -17.80 -3.28
N LEU A 109 -12.13 -16.71 -2.79
CA LEU A 109 -11.42 -15.55 -2.24
C LEU A 109 -11.13 -15.73 -0.76
N TYR A 110 -9.88 -15.47 -0.37
CA TYR A 110 -9.42 -15.46 1.00
C TYR A 110 -8.76 -14.14 1.35
N TYR A 111 -8.72 -13.85 2.65
CA TYR A 111 -8.09 -12.67 3.21
C TYR A 111 -6.96 -13.10 4.14
N VAL A 112 -5.75 -12.69 3.83
CA VAL A 112 -4.56 -12.85 4.67
C VAL A 112 -4.40 -11.60 5.50
N LYS A 113 -4.57 -11.69 6.81
CA LYS A 113 -4.43 -10.58 7.76
C LYS A 113 -3.21 -10.79 8.62
N LEU A 114 -2.35 -9.78 8.68
CA LEU A 114 -1.29 -9.66 9.67
C LEU A 114 -1.62 -8.53 10.64
N GLN A 115 -1.49 -8.81 11.93
CA GLN A 115 -1.76 -7.87 13.00
C GLN A 115 -0.65 -7.92 14.05
N THR A 116 -0.16 -6.74 14.45
CA THR A 116 0.68 -6.53 15.62
C THR A 116 -0.01 -5.55 16.55
N ASP A 117 0.63 -5.14 17.66
CA ASP A 117 0.07 -4.17 18.59
C ASP A 117 -0.25 -2.82 17.93
N ASN A 118 0.56 -2.41 16.93
CA ASN A 118 0.46 -1.08 16.29
C ASN A 118 0.37 -1.13 14.76
N PHE A 119 0.09 -2.30 14.18
CA PHE A 119 0.00 -2.47 12.72
C PHE A 119 -1.05 -3.51 12.38
N SER A 120 -1.83 -3.24 11.32
CA SER A 120 -2.76 -4.21 10.74
C SER A 120 -2.82 -4.04 9.23
N GLN A 121 -2.63 -5.12 8.50
CA GLN A 121 -2.73 -5.13 7.04
C GLN A 121 -3.44 -6.38 6.55
N ILE A 122 -4.24 -6.23 5.49
CA ILE A 122 -4.96 -7.32 4.84
C ILE A 122 -4.55 -7.40 3.37
N ARG A 123 -4.34 -8.63 2.89
CA ARG A 123 -4.13 -8.96 1.46
C ARG A 123 -5.17 -9.96 1.00
N LYS A 124 -5.67 -9.77 -0.21
CA LYS A 124 -6.58 -10.70 -0.87
C LYS A 124 -5.76 -11.74 -1.62
N VAL A 125 -6.22 -12.99 -1.61
CA VAL A 125 -5.67 -14.07 -2.43
C VAL A 125 -6.80 -14.92 -2.98
N ILE A 126 -6.64 -15.36 -4.22
CA ILE A 126 -7.61 -16.23 -4.91
C ILE A 126 -7.01 -17.63 -4.94
N ILE A 127 -7.79 -18.62 -4.48
CA ILE A 127 -7.48 -20.04 -4.56
C ILE A 127 -8.35 -20.66 -5.65
N ASN A 128 -7.70 -21.31 -6.62
CA ASN A 128 -8.36 -22.01 -7.74
C ASN A 128 -8.67 -23.46 -7.39
#